data_21eb7e08f23f7cb5059edc577c44c303
#
_entry.id   21eb7e08f23f7cb5059edc577c44c303
#
_cell.length_a   1.000
_cell.length_b   1.000
_cell.length_c   1.000
_cell.angle_alpha   90.00
_cell.angle_beta   90.00
_cell.angle_gamma   90.00
#
_symmetry.space_group_name_H-M   'P 1'
#
loop_
_entity.id
_entity.type
_entity.pdbx_description
1 polymer ?
#
loop_
_entity_poly.entity_id
_entity_poly.type
_entity_poly.pdbx_seq_one_letter_code
_entity_poly.pdbx_strand_id
1 'polypeptide(L)'
;MKKIVFTGGGTVGHVTLNLLLIPRFIEDGWEVHYIGDKKGIEHQEILKSGLDIHFHSIATGKLRRYFSWQNMLDIFKVFWGILQSIWIMLRVRPQVLFSKGGFVSVPPVVAARLCFVPVLVHESDRSMGLANKIAYKFATKMFTTFEQPKSLVKAQHVGAVTKVHQEALPIPQELEAVFAQFDPQLPTLLFVGGSAGARVFNEFV
;
A
#
# COMPACT_ATOMS: atom_id res chain seq x y z
N MET A 1 -6.14 -24.34 5.10
CA MET A 1 -6.57 -22.93 5.16
C MET A 1 -5.91 -22.20 4.02
N LYS A 2 -6.62 -21.29 3.33
CA LYS A 2 -6.04 -20.46 2.27
C LYS A 2 -5.18 -19.37 2.90
N LYS A 3 -4.05 -19.03 2.27
CA LYS A 3 -3.11 -18.03 2.79
C LYS A 3 -2.84 -16.95 1.76
N ILE A 4 -2.85 -15.70 2.18
CA ILE A 4 -2.49 -14.56 1.36
C ILE A 4 -1.36 -13.78 2.02
N VAL A 5 -0.44 -13.28 1.21
CA VAL A 5 0.59 -12.34 1.66
C VAL A 5 0.29 -10.96 1.12
N PHE A 6 0.22 -9.97 2.00
CA PHE A 6 0.17 -8.55 1.65
C PHE A 6 1.55 -7.92 1.79
N THR A 7 1.83 -6.93 0.97
CA THR A 7 3.02 -6.08 1.10
C THR A 7 2.74 -4.68 0.57
N GLY A 8 3.45 -3.73 1.11
CA GLY A 8 3.34 -2.31 0.76
C GLY A 8 3.79 -1.47 1.94
N GLY A 9 4.44 -0.35 1.70
CA GLY A 9 4.94 0.45 2.82
C GLY A 9 5.75 1.66 2.37
N GLY A 10 6.41 2.27 3.35
CA GLY A 10 7.16 3.50 3.17
C GLY A 10 6.30 4.77 3.24
N THR A 11 5.00 4.68 3.06
CA THR A 11 4.02 5.75 3.31
C THR A 11 2.69 5.15 3.77
N VAL A 12 1.89 5.93 4.49
CA VAL A 12 0.54 5.52 4.94
C VAL A 12 -0.34 5.09 3.76
N GLY A 13 -0.28 5.82 2.64
CA GLY A 13 -1.08 5.51 1.45
C GLY A 13 -0.81 4.13 0.85
N HIS A 14 0.41 3.57 1.03
CA HIS A 14 0.73 2.21 0.61
C HIS A 14 0.24 1.13 1.58
N VAL A 15 -0.19 1.50 2.78
CA VAL A 15 -0.69 0.58 3.80
C VAL A 15 -2.21 0.60 3.84
N THR A 16 -2.81 1.78 3.71
CA THR A 16 -4.25 1.99 3.88
C THR A 16 -5.10 1.06 3.02
N LEU A 17 -4.77 0.89 1.73
CA LEU A 17 -5.52 -0.01 0.86
C LEU A 17 -5.46 -1.46 1.36
N ASN A 18 -4.28 -1.91 1.79
CA ASN A 18 -4.14 -3.26 2.33
C ASN A 18 -5.04 -3.44 3.56
N LEU A 19 -5.04 -2.46 4.48
CA LEU A 19 -5.89 -2.48 5.67
C LEU A 19 -7.40 -2.40 5.36
N LEU A 20 -7.78 -1.87 4.20
CA LEU A 20 -9.16 -1.92 3.72
C LEU A 20 -9.58 -3.29 3.20
N LEU A 21 -8.66 -4.01 2.57
CA LEU A 21 -8.94 -5.32 1.97
C LEU A 21 -8.83 -6.46 2.98
N ILE A 22 -7.88 -6.39 3.91
CA ILE A 22 -7.55 -7.48 4.85
C ILE A 22 -8.76 -7.98 5.65
N PRO A 23 -9.64 -7.13 6.23
CA PRO A 23 -10.79 -7.61 6.98
C PRO A 23 -11.64 -8.59 6.19
N ARG A 24 -11.88 -8.33 4.91
CA ARG A 24 -12.67 -9.20 4.05
C ARG A 24 -12.01 -10.57 3.85
N PHE A 25 -10.67 -10.62 3.72
CA PHE A 25 -9.96 -11.89 3.62
C PHE A 25 -10.05 -12.69 4.93
N ILE A 26 -9.96 -12.02 6.08
CA ILE A 26 -10.13 -12.66 7.40
C ILE A 26 -11.55 -13.23 7.54
N GLU A 27 -12.58 -12.46 7.19
CA GLU A 27 -13.98 -12.90 7.18
C GLU A 27 -14.22 -14.11 6.27
N ASP A 28 -13.55 -14.15 5.12
CA ASP A 28 -13.61 -15.27 4.17
C ASP A 28 -12.72 -16.48 4.61
N GLY A 29 -12.16 -16.46 5.81
CA GLY A 29 -11.39 -17.55 6.42
C GLY A 29 -9.97 -17.72 5.88
N TRP A 30 -9.35 -16.66 5.33
CA TRP A 30 -7.95 -16.68 4.92
C TRP A 30 -7.04 -16.38 6.09
N GLU A 31 -5.91 -17.08 6.15
CA GLU A 31 -4.77 -16.70 7.00
C GLU A 31 -4.00 -15.56 6.31
N VAL A 32 -3.91 -14.41 6.99
CA VAL A 32 -3.31 -13.21 6.43
C VAL A 32 -1.90 -13.01 6.96
N HIS A 33 -0.96 -12.89 6.04
CA HIS A 33 0.43 -12.53 6.32
C HIS A 33 0.75 -11.16 5.73
N TYR A 34 1.64 -10.42 6.36
CA TYR A 34 2.15 -9.17 5.84
C TYR A 34 3.68 -9.17 5.87
N ILE A 35 4.31 -8.78 4.75
CA ILE A 35 5.77 -8.64 4.67
C ILE A 35 6.11 -7.15 4.56
N GLY A 36 6.95 -6.67 5.48
CA GLY A 36 7.33 -5.25 5.55
C GLY A 36 8.60 -5.00 6.37
N ASP A 37 8.87 -3.73 6.62
CA ASP A 37 9.95 -3.29 7.51
C ASP A 37 9.43 -3.14 8.94
N LYS A 38 10.08 -3.78 9.91
CA LYS A 38 9.72 -3.66 11.34
C LYS A 38 9.79 -2.21 11.85
N LYS A 39 10.63 -1.39 11.24
CA LYS A 39 10.78 0.03 11.57
C LYS A 39 9.94 0.93 10.66
N GLY A 40 9.21 0.34 9.70
CA GLY A 40 8.40 1.06 8.73
C GLY A 40 7.05 1.49 9.30
N ILE A 41 6.42 2.43 8.60
CA ILE A 41 5.07 2.91 8.93
C ILE A 41 4.04 1.78 8.82
N GLU A 42 4.26 0.81 7.91
CA GLU A 42 3.38 -0.33 7.72
C GLU A 42 3.25 -1.19 8.97
N HIS A 43 4.33 -1.41 9.70
CA HIS A 43 4.29 -2.18 10.94
C HIS A 43 3.46 -1.46 12.02
N GLN A 44 3.63 -0.15 12.14
CA GLN A 44 2.88 0.66 13.11
C GLN A 44 1.37 0.68 12.78
N GLU A 45 1.02 0.87 11.52
CA GLU A 45 -0.39 0.90 11.09
C GLU A 45 -1.07 -0.47 11.23
N ILE A 46 -0.35 -1.57 10.98
CA ILE A 46 -0.87 -2.92 11.21
C ILE A 46 -1.09 -3.16 12.70
N LEU A 47 -0.17 -2.79 13.58
CA LEU A 47 -0.36 -2.92 15.03
C LEU A 47 -1.56 -2.11 15.52
N LYS A 48 -1.73 -0.88 15.03
CA LYS A 48 -2.86 -0.02 15.39
C LYS A 48 -4.22 -0.58 14.92
N SER A 49 -4.22 -1.34 13.82
CA SER A 49 -5.46 -1.88 13.25
C SER A 49 -6.12 -2.95 14.13
N GLY A 50 -5.36 -3.61 15.00
CA GLY A 50 -5.85 -4.72 15.84
C GLY A 50 -6.28 -5.96 15.05
N LEU A 51 -6.01 -6.03 13.73
CA LEU A 51 -6.36 -7.16 12.88
C LEU A 51 -5.42 -8.34 13.13
N ASP A 52 -5.95 -9.57 13.00
CA ASP A 52 -5.15 -10.80 13.11
C ASP A 52 -4.30 -11.00 11.85
N ILE A 53 -3.07 -10.49 11.90
CA ILE A 53 -2.12 -10.47 10.78
C ILE A 53 -0.75 -10.98 11.25
N HIS A 54 -0.25 -12.00 10.59
CA HIS A 54 1.11 -12.49 10.81
C HIS A 54 2.13 -11.59 10.13
N PHE A 55 2.78 -10.69 10.87
CA PHE A 55 3.78 -9.79 10.32
C PHE A 55 5.16 -10.44 10.22
N HIS A 56 5.78 -10.35 9.05
CA HIS A 56 7.13 -10.81 8.74
C HIS A 56 8.03 -9.64 8.39
N SER A 57 9.08 -9.45 9.18
CA SER A 57 10.05 -8.39 8.93
C SER A 57 11.14 -8.84 7.97
N ILE A 58 11.46 -7.96 7.00
CA ILE A 58 12.57 -8.13 6.08
C ILE A 58 13.48 -6.91 6.05
N ALA A 59 14.70 -7.09 5.54
CA ALA A 59 15.58 -5.97 5.21
C ALA A 59 15.01 -5.23 3.99
N THR A 60 14.99 -3.90 4.07
CA THR A 60 14.48 -3.04 2.99
C THR A 60 15.52 -1.96 2.64
N GLY A 61 15.54 -1.53 1.38
CA GLY A 61 16.40 -0.47 0.90
C GLY A 61 15.62 0.53 0.06
N LYS A 62 15.83 1.82 0.28
CA LYS A 62 15.23 2.88 -0.53
C LYS A 62 16.00 2.99 -1.84
N LEU A 63 15.42 2.52 -2.94
CA LEU A 63 15.97 2.73 -4.29
C LEU A 63 15.79 4.21 -4.68
N ARG A 64 16.81 5.03 -4.44
CA ARG A 64 16.82 6.45 -4.78
C ARG A 64 17.17 6.64 -6.24
N ARG A 65 16.64 7.70 -6.86
CA ARG A 65 16.88 8.02 -8.29
C ARG A 65 18.23 8.70 -8.56
N TYR A 66 19.01 9.02 -7.52
CA TYR A 66 20.30 9.69 -7.64
C TYR A 66 21.41 8.81 -7.08
N PHE A 67 22.65 9.00 -7.61
CA PHE A 67 23.81 8.23 -7.15
C PHE A 67 24.19 8.62 -5.72
N SER A 68 24.33 7.63 -4.85
CA SER A 68 24.77 7.79 -3.46
C SER A 68 25.44 6.50 -3.00
N TRP A 69 26.48 6.58 -2.17
CA TRP A 69 27.08 5.40 -1.51
C TRP A 69 26.04 4.59 -0.71
N GLN A 70 25.04 5.26 -0.18
CA GLN A 70 23.90 4.60 0.49
C GLN A 70 23.10 3.71 -0.47
N ASN A 71 23.07 4.01 -1.75
CA ASN A 71 22.39 3.16 -2.75
C ASN A 71 23.07 1.80 -2.89
N MET A 72 24.41 1.73 -2.78
CA MET A 72 25.11 0.44 -2.78
C MET A 72 24.69 -0.41 -1.58
N LEU A 73 24.69 0.17 -0.37
CA LEU A 73 24.21 -0.52 0.81
C LEU A 73 22.73 -0.91 0.71
N ASP A 74 21.90 -0.06 0.11
CA ASP A 74 20.48 -0.33 -0.09
C ASP A 74 20.26 -1.46 -1.11
N ILE A 75 21.10 -1.61 -2.13
CA ILE A 75 21.05 -2.76 -3.06
C ILE A 75 21.33 -4.07 -2.31
N PHE A 76 22.33 -4.11 -1.43
CA PHE A 76 22.59 -5.29 -0.60
C PHE A 76 21.42 -5.60 0.34
N LYS A 77 20.78 -4.59 0.95
CA LYS A 77 19.57 -4.78 1.76
C LYS A 77 18.42 -5.34 0.94
N VAL A 78 18.21 -4.83 -0.27
CA VAL A 78 17.16 -5.35 -1.18
C VAL A 78 17.44 -6.82 -1.52
N PHE A 79 18.68 -7.17 -1.87
CA PHE A 79 19.06 -8.55 -2.15
C PHE A 79 18.82 -9.46 -0.93
N TRP A 80 19.26 -9.04 0.26
CA TRP A 80 19.02 -9.77 1.50
C TRP A 80 17.53 -9.91 1.80
N GLY A 81 16.75 -8.84 1.59
CA GLY A 81 15.28 -8.85 1.72
C GLY A 81 14.61 -9.83 0.74
N ILE A 82 15.15 -10.02 -0.46
CA ILE A 82 14.67 -11.03 -1.41
C ILE A 82 14.89 -12.44 -0.84
N LEU A 83 16.07 -12.73 -0.33
CA LEU A 83 16.38 -14.06 0.28
C LEU A 83 15.47 -14.34 1.48
N GLN A 84 15.28 -13.35 2.37
CA GLN A 84 14.35 -13.47 3.49
C GLN A 84 12.91 -13.71 3.01
N SER A 85 12.48 -12.98 1.98
CA SER A 85 11.14 -13.13 1.41
C SER A 85 10.95 -14.50 0.73
N ILE A 86 11.98 -15.05 0.06
CA ILE A 86 11.94 -16.42 -0.49
C ILE A 86 11.72 -17.42 0.64
N TRP A 87 12.49 -17.31 1.73
CA TRP A 87 12.33 -18.19 2.87
C TRP A 87 10.90 -18.12 3.46
N ILE A 88 10.34 -16.89 3.60
CA ILE A 88 8.96 -16.69 4.06
C ILE A 88 7.96 -17.34 3.09
N MET A 89 8.12 -17.15 1.76
CA MET A 89 7.23 -17.75 0.76
C MET A 89 7.25 -19.29 0.83
N LEU A 90 8.42 -19.90 0.97
CA LEU A 90 8.56 -21.35 1.07
C LEU A 90 7.95 -21.91 2.36
N ARG A 91 8.02 -21.16 3.47
CA ARG A 91 7.46 -21.55 4.77
C ARG A 91 5.94 -21.35 4.83
N VAL A 92 5.45 -20.18 4.39
CA VAL A 92 4.03 -19.80 4.41
C VAL A 92 3.25 -20.54 3.33
N ARG A 93 3.83 -20.67 2.13
CA ARG A 93 3.21 -21.26 0.91
C ARG A 93 1.88 -20.58 0.57
N PRO A 94 1.88 -19.25 0.37
CA PRO A 94 0.65 -18.53 0.07
C PRO A 94 0.14 -18.84 -1.34
N GLN A 95 -1.17 -18.74 -1.54
CA GLN A 95 -1.81 -18.87 -2.84
C GLN A 95 -1.62 -17.64 -3.71
N VAL A 96 -1.40 -16.48 -3.08
CA VAL A 96 -1.26 -15.20 -3.80
C VAL A 96 -0.51 -14.18 -2.93
N LEU A 97 0.24 -13.30 -3.60
CA LEU A 97 0.79 -12.09 -2.99
C LEU A 97 0.08 -10.88 -3.57
N PHE A 98 -0.39 -9.98 -2.70
CA PHE A 98 -0.93 -8.67 -3.07
C PHE A 98 0.04 -7.55 -2.67
N SER A 99 0.42 -6.71 -3.62
CA SER A 99 1.33 -5.59 -3.44
C SER A 99 0.65 -4.26 -3.73
N LYS A 100 0.61 -3.36 -2.72
CA LYS A 100 0.19 -1.97 -2.94
C LYS A 100 1.33 -1.09 -3.48
N GLY A 101 2.56 -1.57 -3.41
CA GLY A 101 3.73 -0.81 -3.85
C GLY A 101 4.54 -0.19 -2.73
N GLY A 102 5.36 0.80 -3.09
CA GLY A 102 6.42 1.31 -2.23
C GLY A 102 7.68 0.45 -2.30
N PHE A 103 8.82 1.02 -1.90
CA PHE A 103 10.12 0.34 -1.99
C PHE A 103 10.19 -0.96 -1.18
N VAL A 104 9.42 -1.05 -0.11
CA VAL A 104 9.32 -2.23 0.77
C VAL A 104 8.74 -3.44 0.05
N SER A 105 7.90 -3.23 -0.96
CA SER A 105 7.23 -4.32 -1.69
C SER A 105 8.11 -5.00 -2.74
N VAL A 106 9.23 -4.39 -3.14
CA VAL A 106 10.07 -4.94 -4.24
C VAL A 106 10.63 -6.32 -3.90
N PRO A 107 11.28 -6.54 -2.73
CA PRO A 107 11.78 -7.86 -2.36
C PRO A 107 10.70 -8.96 -2.32
N PRO A 108 9.54 -8.75 -1.64
CA PRO A 108 8.49 -9.76 -1.62
C PRO A 108 7.91 -10.10 -3.00
N VAL A 109 7.73 -9.10 -3.87
CA VAL A 109 7.23 -9.29 -5.23
C VAL A 109 8.17 -10.17 -6.07
N VAL A 110 9.47 -9.88 -6.02
CA VAL A 110 10.49 -10.68 -6.72
C VAL A 110 10.51 -12.11 -6.17
N ALA A 111 10.53 -12.26 -4.84
CA ALA A 111 10.54 -13.55 -4.16
C ALA A 111 9.30 -14.39 -4.52
N ALA A 112 8.11 -13.79 -4.49
CA ALA A 112 6.87 -14.46 -4.84
C ALA A 112 6.94 -15.03 -6.28
N ARG A 113 7.43 -14.22 -7.23
CA ARG A 113 7.58 -14.67 -8.62
C ARG A 113 8.58 -15.81 -8.77
N LEU A 114 9.70 -15.78 -8.03
CA LEU A 114 10.69 -16.86 -8.00
C LEU A 114 10.14 -18.15 -7.38
N CYS A 115 9.22 -18.02 -6.41
CA CYS A 115 8.53 -19.14 -5.78
C CYS A 115 7.23 -19.56 -6.50
N PHE A 116 6.99 -19.05 -7.72
CA PHE A 116 5.80 -19.35 -8.53
C PHE A 116 4.47 -18.94 -7.86
N VAL A 117 4.51 -18.03 -6.88
CA VAL A 117 3.32 -17.46 -6.27
C VAL A 117 2.77 -16.35 -7.16
N PRO A 118 1.48 -16.38 -7.54
CA PRO A 118 0.84 -15.31 -8.30
C PRO A 118 0.96 -13.96 -7.59
N VAL A 119 1.31 -12.92 -8.35
CA VAL A 119 1.51 -11.56 -7.84
C VAL A 119 0.44 -10.63 -8.40
N LEU A 120 -0.34 -10.06 -7.52
CA LEU A 120 -1.30 -8.99 -7.81
C LEU A 120 -0.74 -7.66 -7.33
N VAL A 121 -0.76 -6.66 -8.17
CA VAL A 121 -0.21 -5.32 -7.87
C VAL A 121 -1.32 -4.28 -7.97
N HIS A 122 -1.32 -3.28 -7.12
CA HIS A 122 -2.22 -2.14 -7.24
C HIS A 122 -1.44 -0.83 -7.40
N GLU A 123 -1.84 0.00 -8.37
CA GLU A 123 -1.33 1.35 -8.57
C GLU A 123 -2.45 2.36 -8.37
N SER A 124 -2.25 3.32 -7.47
CA SER A 124 -3.24 4.37 -7.19
C SER A 124 -2.94 5.68 -7.89
N ASP A 125 -1.75 5.85 -8.41
CA ASP A 125 -1.34 7.08 -9.06
C ASP A 125 -1.57 7.02 -10.58
N ARG A 126 -1.73 8.18 -11.20
CA ARG A 126 -1.88 8.28 -12.65
C ARG A 126 -0.64 7.77 -13.39
N SER A 127 0.53 7.92 -12.79
CA SER A 127 1.80 7.40 -13.31
C SER A 127 2.43 6.43 -12.33
N MET A 128 2.85 5.26 -12.83
CA MET A 128 3.49 4.26 -11.98
C MET A 128 4.76 4.77 -11.31
N GLY A 129 4.84 4.62 -9.99
CA GLY A 129 6.07 4.79 -9.23
C GLY A 129 7.14 3.77 -9.60
N LEU A 130 8.42 4.04 -9.27
CA LEU A 130 9.53 3.15 -9.60
C LEU A 130 9.33 1.71 -9.07
N ALA A 131 8.88 1.57 -7.84
CA ALA A 131 8.62 0.27 -7.24
C ALA A 131 7.56 -0.51 -8.02
N ASN A 132 6.46 0.15 -8.43
CA ASN A 132 5.40 -0.49 -9.21
C ASN A 132 5.82 -0.75 -10.66
N LYS A 133 6.72 0.03 -11.26
CA LYS A 133 7.34 -0.28 -12.55
C LYS A 133 8.15 -1.57 -12.50
N ILE A 134 8.89 -1.79 -11.41
CA ILE A 134 9.61 -3.04 -11.16
C ILE A 134 8.61 -4.17 -10.92
N ALA A 135 7.66 -3.97 -10.01
CA ALA A 135 6.64 -4.97 -9.65
C ALA A 135 5.80 -5.42 -10.86
N TYR A 136 5.47 -4.53 -11.79
CA TYR A 136 4.72 -4.85 -13.01
C TYR A 136 5.40 -5.93 -13.87
N LYS A 137 6.74 -5.96 -13.92
CA LYS A 137 7.48 -6.99 -14.67
C LYS A 137 7.20 -8.40 -14.12
N PHE A 138 7.05 -8.52 -12.81
CA PHE A 138 6.82 -9.77 -12.09
C PHE A 138 5.34 -10.05 -11.82
N ALA A 139 4.47 -9.07 -12.01
CA ALA A 139 3.04 -9.18 -11.75
C ALA A 139 2.35 -10.18 -12.70
N THR A 140 1.43 -10.94 -12.14
CA THR A 140 0.43 -11.70 -12.89
C THR A 140 -0.65 -10.75 -13.42
N LYS A 141 -1.09 -9.80 -12.57
CA LYS A 141 -2.07 -8.77 -12.91
C LYS A 141 -1.80 -7.49 -12.11
N MET A 142 -2.12 -6.34 -12.69
CA MET A 142 -2.07 -5.05 -12.01
C MET A 142 -3.44 -4.40 -12.05
N PHE A 143 -3.94 -4.00 -10.89
CA PHE A 143 -5.15 -3.20 -10.75
C PHE A 143 -4.78 -1.72 -10.66
N THR A 144 -5.55 -0.85 -11.29
CA THR A 144 -5.23 0.58 -11.35
C THR A 144 -6.42 1.46 -11.04
N THR A 145 -6.18 2.53 -10.30
CA THR A 145 -7.20 3.55 -10.00
C THR A 145 -7.53 4.39 -11.23
N PHE A 146 -6.54 4.65 -12.08
CA PHE A 146 -6.71 5.42 -13.31
C PHE A 146 -6.49 4.53 -14.54
N GLU A 147 -7.14 4.89 -15.64
CA GLU A 147 -6.90 4.23 -16.92
C GLU A 147 -5.43 4.29 -17.30
N GLN A 148 -4.92 3.19 -17.83
CA GLN A 148 -3.54 3.03 -18.24
C GLN A 148 -3.46 2.83 -19.76
N PRO A 149 -2.33 3.17 -20.40
CA PRO A 149 -2.11 2.89 -21.81
C PRO A 149 -2.35 1.42 -22.16
N LYS A 150 -2.95 1.15 -23.32
CA LYS A 150 -3.25 -0.22 -23.81
C LYS A 150 -2.01 -1.13 -23.92
N SER A 151 -0.80 -0.53 -23.98
CA SER A 151 0.47 -1.27 -23.95
C SER A 151 0.73 -2.00 -22.63
N LEU A 152 0.05 -1.60 -21.55
CA LEU A 152 0.16 -2.27 -20.25
C LEU A 152 -0.86 -3.42 -20.16
N VAL A 153 -0.63 -4.48 -20.91
CA VAL A 153 -1.55 -5.62 -21.10
C VAL A 153 -1.97 -6.34 -19.80
N LYS A 154 -1.18 -6.23 -18.73
CA LYS A 154 -1.51 -6.80 -17.42
C LYS A 154 -2.34 -5.85 -16.55
N ALA A 155 -2.51 -4.58 -16.96
CA ALA A 155 -3.24 -3.59 -16.19
C ALA A 155 -4.75 -3.72 -16.42
N GLN A 156 -5.49 -3.61 -15.33
CA GLN A 156 -6.96 -3.55 -15.33
C GLN A 156 -7.39 -2.36 -14.51
N HIS A 157 -8.12 -1.44 -15.10
CA HIS A 157 -8.74 -0.32 -14.42
C HIS A 157 -9.87 -0.83 -13.52
N VAL A 158 -9.85 -0.45 -12.24
CA VAL A 158 -10.84 -0.83 -11.22
C VAL A 158 -11.44 0.38 -10.50
N GLY A 159 -10.91 1.58 -10.74
CA GLY A 159 -11.31 2.80 -10.05
C GLY A 159 -10.66 2.95 -8.68
N ALA A 160 -11.13 3.95 -7.93
CA ALA A 160 -10.64 4.23 -6.59
C ALA A 160 -11.25 3.25 -5.57
N VAL A 161 -10.40 2.69 -4.71
CA VAL A 161 -10.84 1.89 -3.56
C VAL A 161 -10.82 2.80 -2.33
N THR A 162 -12.01 3.09 -1.80
CA THR A 162 -12.20 4.01 -0.68
C THR A 162 -13.10 3.41 0.38
N LYS A 163 -13.10 4.02 1.57
CA LYS A 163 -14.06 3.73 2.66
C LYS A 163 -15.38 4.52 2.53
N VAL A 164 -15.53 5.28 1.45
CA VAL A 164 -16.73 6.10 1.30
C VAL A 164 -17.93 5.18 1.12
N HIS A 165 -18.88 5.28 2.03
CA HIS A 165 -20.17 4.65 1.93
C HIS A 165 -21.08 5.52 1.06
N GLN A 166 -22.01 4.90 0.31
CA GLN A 166 -22.99 5.64 -0.48
C GLN A 166 -24.03 6.36 0.40
N GLU A 167 -24.23 5.87 1.61
CA GLU A 167 -25.11 6.51 2.59
C GLU A 167 -24.35 7.60 3.35
N ALA A 168 -25.01 8.75 3.54
CA ALA A 168 -24.46 9.81 4.35
C ALA A 168 -24.28 9.32 5.78
N LEU A 169 -23.05 9.34 6.27
CA LEU A 169 -22.80 9.06 7.69
C LEU A 169 -23.32 10.23 8.53
N PRO A 170 -23.88 9.97 9.73
CA PRO A 170 -24.25 11.04 10.64
C PRO A 170 -23.01 11.90 10.95
N ILE A 171 -23.22 13.21 11.04
CA ILE A 171 -22.16 14.15 11.41
C ILE A 171 -21.73 13.82 12.86
N PRO A 172 -20.45 13.55 13.14
CA PRO A 172 -19.98 13.40 14.52
C PRO A 172 -20.32 14.63 15.36
N GLN A 173 -20.79 14.44 16.59
CA GLN A 173 -21.18 15.54 17.48
C GLN A 173 -20.09 16.62 17.63
N GLU A 174 -18.82 16.21 17.61
CA GLU A 174 -17.66 17.11 17.68
C GLU A 174 -17.59 18.08 16.48
N LEU A 175 -18.15 17.70 15.34
CA LEU A 175 -18.17 18.53 14.12
C LEU A 175 -19.46 19.35 14.01
N GLU A 176 -20.55 19.02 14.70
CA GLU A 176 -21.80 19.77 14.65
C GLU A 176 -21.60 21.24 15.06
N ALA A 177 -20.84 21.47 16.13
CA ALA A 177 -20.53 22.80 16.62
C ALA A 177 -19.67 23.62 15.61
N VAL A 178 -18.84 22.94 14.81
CA VAL A 178 -18.04 23.57 13.75
C VAL A 178 -18.93 23.94 12.57
N PHE A 179 -19.80 23.02 12.13
CA PHE A 179 -20.72 23.27 11.01
C PHE A 179 -21.77 24.32 11.33
N ALA A 180 -22.21 24.43 12.60
CA ALA A 180 -23.13 25.47 13.03
C ALA A 180 -22.58 26.91 12.94
N GLN A 181 -21.28 27.06 12.78
CA GLN A 181 -20.62 28.38 12.58
C GLN A 181 -20.61 28.82 11.12
N PHE A 182 -20.94 27.94 10.17
CA PHE A 182 -20.95 28.30 8.76
C PHE A 182 -22.25 29.01 8.37
N ASP A 183 -22.11 30.16 7.71
CA ASP A 183 -23.25 30.84 7.11
C ASP A 183 -23.67 30.09 5.83
N PRO A 184 -24.89 29.52 5.77
CA PRO A 184 -25.36 28.76 4.61
C PRO A 184 -25.53 29.62 3.35
N GLN A 185 -25.48 30.97 3.47
CA GLN A 185 -25.54 31.88 2.33
C GLN A 185 -24.18 32.19 1.73
N LEU A 186 -23.09 31.83 2.41
CA LEU A 186 -21.73 32.03 1.92
C LEU A 186 -21.13 30.73 1.37
N PRO A 187 -20.34 30.81 0.28
CA PRO A 187 -19.64 29.65 -0.23
C PRO A 187 -18.59 29.15 0.79
N THR A 188 -18.62 27.87 1.10
CA THR A 188 -17.65 27.23 2.00
C THR A 188 -16.52 26.61 1.19
N LEU A 189 -15.26 26.94 1.52
CA LEU A 189 -14.06 26.35 0.94
C LEU A 189 -13.42 25.41 1.95
N LEU A 190 -13.28 24.13 1.59
CA LEU A 190 -12.61 23.12 2.39
C LEU A 190 -11.21 22.84 1.83
N PHE A 191 -10.16 23.12 2.61
CA PHE A 191 -8.79 22.78 2.27
C PHE A 191 -8.39 21.49 2.97
N VAL A 192 -7.98 20.47 2.21
CA VAL A 192 -7.59 19.16 2.75
C VAL A 192 -6.17 18.84 2.33
N GLY A 193 -5.30 18.61 3.31
CA GLY A 193 -3.94 18.13 3.10
C GLY A 193 -3.78 16.64 3.40
N GLY A 194 -2.83 15.97 2.74
CA GLY A 194 -2.45 14.60 3.05
C GLY A 194 -1.63 14.50 4.34
N SER A 195 -1.27 13.27 4.75
CA SER A 195 -0.55 12.96 6.00
C SER A 195 0.82 13.65 6.13
N ALA A 196 1.45 14.04 5.03
CA ALA A 196 2.70 14.80 5.00
C ALA A 196 2.51 16.31 5.20
N GLY A 197 1.27 16.76 5.36
CA GLY A 197 0.88 18.15 5.43
C GLY A 197 0.86 18.83 4.06
N ALA A 198 0.34 20.04 4.03
CA ALA A 198 0.26 20.87 2.84
C ALA A 198 0.68 22.31 3.22
N ARG A 199 1.98 22.49 3.47
CA ARG A 199 2.57 23.78 3.89
C ARG A 199 2.08 24.96 3.03
N VAL A 200 1.95 24.70 1.71
CA VAL A 200 1.44 25.71 0.77
C VAL A 200 0.04 26.19 1.15
N PHE A 201 -0.86 25.31 1.62
CA PHE A 201 -2.19 25.74 2.06
C PHE A 201 -2.13 26.60 3.32
N ASN A 202 -1.21 26.31 4.26
CA ASN A 202 -1.04 27.10 5.46
C ASN A 202 -0.44 28.50 5.21
N GLU A 203 0.17 28.72 4.04
CA GLU A 203 0.71 30.01 3.63
C GLU A 203 -0.34 30.87 2.89
N PHE A 204 -1.45 30.26 2.41
CA PHE A 204 -2.52 30.94 1.67
C PHE A 204 -3.82 31.10 2.47
N VAL A 205 -3.93 30.49 3.64
CA VAL A 205 -5.06 30.59 4.55
C VAL A 205 -4.61 31.36 5.80
#